data_24cc662b745130b5ce6ff711c059fbdc
#
_entry.id   24cc662b745130b5ce6ff711c059fbdc
#
_cell.length_a   1.000
_cell.length_b   1.000
_cell.length_c   1.000
_cell.angle_alpha   90.00
_cell.angle_beta   90.00
_cell.angle_gamma   90.00
#
_symmetry.space_group_name_H-M   'P 1'
#
loop_
_entity.id
_entity.type
_entity.pdbx_description
1 polymer ?
#
loop_
_entity_poly.entity_id
_entity_poly.type
_entity_poly.pdbx_seq_one_letter_code
_entity_poly.pdbx_strand_id
1 'polypeptide(L)'
;MIKVEDGNNIDAISKAIDEAKAEGVKPTLIIVKNVIGFGCPSKQGKASAHGEPLGADNIREMKENLGWKLEPDFYVPDEVYSNMDEYIKEGQAKEESWNNLFK
;
A
#
# COMPACT_ATOMS: atom_id res chain seq x y z
N MET A 1 -10.56 18.28 -5.06
CA MET A 1 -10.39 17.42 -3.87
C MET A 1 -11.26 16.19 -4.05
N ILE A 2 -10.66 15.00 -3.92
CA ILE A 2 -11.32 13.70 -4.08
C ILE A 2 -11.32 13.00 -2.73
N LYS A 3 -12.42 12.34 -2.36
CA LYS A 3 -12.52 11.56 -1.12
C LYS A 3 -12.69 10.09 -1.43
N VAL A 4 -11.92 9.24 -0.75
CA VAL A 4 -12.06 7.78 -0.74
C VAL A 4 -12.46 7.37 0.66
N GLU A 5 -13.68 6.88 0.83
CA GLU A 5 -14.27 6.60 2.16
C GLU A 5 -13.76 5.30 2.78
N ASP A 6 -13.15 4.41 1.98
CA ASP A 6 -12.56 3.16 2.44
C ASP A 6 -11.18 2.96 1.80
N GLY A 7 -10.12 3.07 2.60
CA GLY A 7 -8.73 2.87 2.16
C GLY A 7 -8.35 1.41 1.85
N ASN A 8 -9.26 0.47 2.04
CA ASN A 8 -9.07 -0.93 1.62
C ASN A 8 -9.75 -1.20 0.26
N ASN A 9 -10.49 -0.23 -0.28
CA ASN A 9 -11.08 -0.32 -1.61
C ASN A 9 -10.07 0.16 -2.68
N ILE A 10 -9.32 -0.81 -3.23
CA ILE A 10 -8.25 -0.56 -4.22
C ILE A 10 -8.80 0.08 -5.49
N ASP A 11 -10.00 -0.33 -5.95
CA ASP A 11 -10.61 0.22 -7.15
C ASP A 11 -10.98 1.69 -6.96
N ALA A 12 -11.51 2.07 -5.79
CA ALA A 12 -11.82 3.45 -5.46
C ALA A 12 -10.54 4.31 -5.39
N ILE A 13 -9.45 3.77 -4.87
CA ILE A 13 -8.15 4.46 -4.83
C ILE A 13 -7.61 4.64 -6.26
N SER A 14 -7.61 3.59 -7.09
CA SER A 14 -7.17 3.65 -8.48
C SER A 14 -7.95 4.69 -9.27
N LYS A 15 -9.27 4.69 -9.14
CA LYS A 15 -10.13 5.70 -9.78
C LYS A 15 -9.80 7.13 -9.34
N ALA A 16 -9.55 7.34 -8.04
CA ALA A 16 -9.17 8.65 -7.51
C ALA A 16 -7.82 9.14 -8.06
N ILE A 17 -6.88 8.22 -8.23
CA ILE A 17 -5.57 8.51 -8.84
C ILE A 17 -5.72 8.88 -10.32
N ASP A 18 -6.52 8.13 -11.07
CA ASP A 18 -6.76 8.40 -12.49
C ASP A 18 -7.45 9.75 -12.71
N GLU A 19 -8.45 10.08 -11.87
CA GLU A 19 -9.09 11.40 -11.87
C GLU A 19 -8.08 12.51 -11.55
N ALA A 20 -7.20 12.29 -10.58
CA ALA A 20 -6.16 13.26 -10.23
C ALA A 20 -5.15 13.47 -11.37
N LYS A 21 -4.76 12.40 -12.08
CA LYS A 21 -3.87 12.48 -13.24
C LYS A 21 -4.51 13.19 -14.44
N ALA A 22 -5.82 13.11 -14.60
CA ALA A 22 -6.56 13.78 -15.67
C ALA A 22 -6.71 15.29 -15.42
N GLU A 23 -6.55 15.77 -14.17
CA GLU A 23 -6.56 17.19 -13.83
C GLU A 23 -5.19 17.82 -14.18
N GLY A 24 -5.12 18.52 -15.31
CA GLY A 24 -3.89 19.11 -15.80
C GLY A 24 -3.65 20.57 -15.40
N VAL A 25 -4.59 21.20 -14.68
CA VAL A 25 -4.55 22.66 -14.43
C VAL A 25 -4.34 22.98 -12.94
N LYS A 26 -4.90 22.18 -12.06
CA LYS A 26 -4.90 22.44 -10.60
C LYS A 26 -4.30 21.26 -9.84
N PRO A 27 -3.62 21.52 -8.71
CA PRO A 27 -3.19 20.45 -7.82
C PRO A 27 -4.41 19.72 -7.24
N THR A 28 -4.31 18.38 -7.15
CA THR A 28 -5.37 17.53 -6.61
C THR A 28 -4.99 16.97 -5.26
N LEU A 29 -5.87 17.14 -4.26
CA LEU A 29 -5.78 16.50 -2.96
C LEU A 29 -6.71 15.28 -2.95
N ILE A 30 -6.15 14.11 -2.68
CA ILE A 30 -6.90 12.87 -2.44
C ILE A 30 -6.89 12.58 -0.93
N ILE A 31 -8.07 12.48 -0.32
CA ILE A 31 -8.24 12.15 1.09
C ILE A 31 -8.76 10.72 1.17
N VAL A 32 -7.94 9.83 1.77
CA VAL A 32 -8.28 8.42 1.93
C VAL A 32 -8.53 8.12 3.40
N LYS A 33 -9.73 7.62 3.73
CA LYS A 33 -10.09 7.25 5.09
C LYS A 33 -9.58 5.84 5.40
N ASN A 34 -8.67 5.75 6.36
CA ASN A 34 -8.10 4.48 6.83
C ASN A 34 -8.39 4.23 8.31
N VAL A 35 -8.24 2.98 8.73
CA VAL A 35 -8.28 2.58 10.13
C VAL A 35 -6.92 2.00 10.49
N ILE A 36 -6.22 2.62 11.45
CA ILE A 36 -4.92 2.15 11.90
C ILE A 36 -5.05 0.72 12.49
N GLY A 37 -4.10 -0.16 12.20
CA GLY A 37 -4.12 -1.55 12.66
C GLY A 37 -5.27 -2.38 12.10
N PHE A 38 -5.76 -2.02 10.90
CA PHE A 38 -6.83 -2.74 10.22
C PHE A 38 -6.57 -4.25 10.19
N GLY A 39 -7.59 -5.02 10.49
CA GLY A 39 -7.51 -6.48 10.54
C GLY A 39 -7.03 -7.06 11.86
N CYS A 40 -6.51 -6.24 12.80
CA CYS A 40 -6.12 -6.68 14.14
C CYS A 40 -7.24 -6.39 15.16
N PRO A 41 -8.07 -7.38 15.57
CA PRO A 41 -9.27 -7.13 16.36
C PRO A 41 -9.01 -6.39 17.67
N SER A 42 -7.90 -6.69 18.34
CA SER A 42 -7.55 -6.11 19.65
C SER A 42 -6.93 -4.70 19.57
N LYS A 43 -6.30 -4.34 18.42
CA LYS A 43 -5.52 -3.10 18.24
C LYS A 43 -6.10 -2.15 17.19
N GLN A 44 -7.00 -2.61 16.34
CA GLN A 44 -7.60 -1.79 15.28
C GLN A 44 -8.25 -0.53 15.83
N GLY A 45 -7.94 0.62 15.24
CA GLY A 45 -8.48 1.91 15.61
C GLY A 45 -7.89 2.51 16.90
N LYS A 46 -6.90 1.86 17.52
CA LYS A 46 -6.29 2.32 18.78
C LYS A 46 -4.92 2.95 18.54
N ALA A 47 -4.57 3.95 19.36
CA ALA A 47 -3.26 4.60 19.33
C ALA A 47 -2.10 3.62 19.55
N SER A 48 -2.31 2.54 20.31
CA SER A 48 -1.31 1.49 20.55
C SER A 48 -0.91 0.70 19.29
N ALA A 49 -1.63 0.83 18.16
CA ALA A 49 -1.21 0.28 16.89
C ALA A 49 -0.18 1.15 16.15
N HIS A 50 0.05 2.39 16.61
CA HIS A 50 0.95 3.34 15.93
C HIS A 50 2.42 3.15 16.29
N GLY A 51 2.74 3.04 17.55
CA GLY A 51 4.13 3.13 18.06
C GLY A 51 4.62 1.91 18.82
N GLU A 52 3.83 0.84 18.90
CA GLU A 52 4.17 -0.38 19.61
C GLU A 52 4.08 -1.60 18.69
N PRO A 53 4.96 -2.61 18.85
CA PRO A 53 4.78 -3.90 18.20
C PRO A 53 3.40 -4.48 18.55
N LEU A 54 2.75 -5.09 17.56
CA LEU A 54 1.44 -5.74 17.80
C LEU A 54 1.56 -6.91 18.78
N GLY A 55 2.70 -7.60 18.79
CA GLY A 55 2.94 -8.83 19.53
C GLY A 55 2.51 -10.08 18.73
N ALA A 56 3.15 -11.22 19.04
CA ALA A 56 2.99 -12.45 18.26
C ALA A 56 1.54 -12.94 18.17
N ASP A 57 0.81 -12.91 19.27
CA ASP A 57 -0.59 -13.37 19.30
C ASP A 57 -1.50 -12.49 18.45
N ASN A 58 -1.34 -11.17 18.54
CA ASN A 58 -2.10 -10.22 17.72
C ASN A 58 -1.76 -10.32 16.22
N ILE A 59 -0.49 -10.60 15.88
CA ILE A 59 -0.08 -10.83 14.49
C ILE A 59 -0.73 -12.10 13.94
N ARG A 60 -0.75 -13.18 14.71
CA ARG A 60 -1.43 -14.42 14.35
C ARG A 60 -2.91 -14.17 14.09
N GLU A 61 -3.60 -13.55 15.05
CA GLU A 61 -5.02 -13.24 14.96
C GLU A 61 -5.33 -12.34 13.74
N MET A 62 -4.50 -11.34 13.49
CA MET A 62 -4.62 -10.46 12.33
C MET A 62 -4.46 -11.23 11.01
N LYS A 63 -3.45 -12.09 10.91
CA LYS A 63 -3.23 -12.92 9.71
C LYS A 63 -4.42 -13.85 9.45
N GLU A 64 -4.94 -14.51 10.48
CA GLU A 64 -6.14 -15.36 10.39
C GLU A 64 -7.37 -14.57 9.93
N ASN A 65 -7.60 -13.41 10.53
CA ASN A 65 -8.72 -12.53 10.19
C ASN A 65 -8.66 -12.00 8.74
N LEU A 66 -7.46 -11.77 8.23
CA LEU A 66 -7.22 -11.32 6.87
C LEU A 66 -7.06 -12.47 5.85
N GLY A 67 -7.14 -13.72 6.30
CA GLY A 67 -6.93 -14.88 5.44
C GLY A 67 -5.49 -15.04 4.93
N TRP A 68 -4.51 -14.49 5.68
CA TRP A 68 -3.11 -14.56 5.32
C TRP A 68 -2.43 -15.82 5.90
N LYS A 69 -1.41 -16.34 5.20
CA LYS A 69 -0.64 -17.49 5.70
C LYS A 69 0.08 -17.15 7.01
N LEU A 70 0.01 -18.08 7.97
CA LEU A 70 0.72 -17.95 9.23
C LEU A 70 2.21 -18.22 9.08
N GLU A 71 2.55 -19.21 8.28
CA GLU A 71 3.92 -19.66 8.04
C GLU A 71 4.25 -19.70 6.53
N PRO A 72 5.52 -19.49 6.14
CA PRO A 72 6.61 -19.02 7.02
C PRO A 72 6.41 -17.55 7.46
N ASP A 73 7.15 -17.13 8.49
CA ASP A 73 7.23 -15.71 8.83
C ASP A 73 7.69 -14.91 7.61
N PHE A 74 7.14 -13.69 7.45
CA PHE A 74 7.43 -12.81 6.30
C PHE A 74 7.12 -13.44 4.93
N TYR A 75 6.11 -14.31 4.88
CA TYR A 75 5.66 -14.88 3.60
C TYR A 75 5.28 -13.80 2.60
N VAL A 76 5.86 -13.88 1.40
CA VAL A 76 5.52 -13.05 0.25
C VAL A 76 5.16 -13.99 -0.91
N PRO A 77 4.00 -13.85 -1.57
CA PRO A 77 3.65 -14.63 -2.75
C PRO A 77 4.64 -14.42 -3.91
N ASP A 78 4.88 -15.47 -4.70
CA ASP A 78 5.81 -15.43 -5.84
C ASP A 78 5.37 -14.40 -6.91
N GLU A 79 4.07 -14.18 -7.04
CA GLU A 79 3.50 -13.19 -7.97
C GLU A 79 3.96 -11.76 -7.60
N VAL A 80 4.18 -11.49 -6.31
CA VAL A 80 4.67 -10.18 -5.85
C VAL A 80 6.11 -9.99 -6.29
N TYR A 81 6.96 -11.00 -6.14
CA TYR A 81 8.35 -10.93 -6.63
C TYR A 81 8.40 -10.72 -8.13
N SER A 82 7.64 -11.51 -8.90
CA SER A 82 7.58 -11.39 -10.35
C SER A 82 7.14 -9.99 -10.82
N ASN A 83 6.14 -9.44 -10.14
CA ASN A 83 5.64 -8.09 -10.45
C ASN A 83 6.68 -7.01 -10.11
N MET A 84 7.38 -7.13 -8.97
CA MET A 84 8.42 -6.17 -8.58
C MET A 84 9.64 -6.21 -9.49
N ASP A 85 10.02 -7.37 -10.05
CA ASP A 85 11.11 -7.50 -11.00
C ASP A 85 10.86 -6.69 -12.30
N GLU A 86 9.62 -6.54 -12.72
CA GLU A 86 9.26 -5.69 -13.86
C GLU A 86 9.51 -4.21 -13.56
N TYR A 87 9.18 -3.75 -12.35
CA TYR A 87 9.45 -2.36 -11.92
C TYR A 87 10.94 -2.06 -11.82
N ILE A 88 11.79 -3.04 -11.46
CA ILE A 88 13.24 -2.88 -11.44
C ILE A 88 13.75 -2.57 -12.86
N LYS A 89 13.30 -3.32 -13.87
CA LYS A 89 13.67 -3.10 -15.27
C LYS A 89 13.23 -1.73 -15.77
N GLU A 90 12.00 -1.35 -15.46
CA GLU A 90 11.47 -0.04 -15.81
C GLU A 90 12.25 1.10 -15.12
N GLY A 91 12.60 0.92 -13.84
CA GLY A 91 13.42 1.86 -13.08
C GLY A 91 14.80 2.06 -13.70
N GLN A 92 15.47 0.98 -14.11
CA GLN A 92 16.77 1.03 -14.78
C GLN A 92 16.69 1.82 -16.11
N ALA A 93 15.65 1.61 -16.91
CA ALA A 93 15.46 2.36 -18.16
C ALA A 93 15.24 3.87 -17.91
N LYS A 94 14.50 4.21 -16.86
CA LYS A 94 14.28 5.62 -16.48
C LYS A 94 15.57 6.26 -15.96
N GLU A 95 16.36 5.54 -15.16
CA GLU A 95 17.67 6.00 -14.68
C GLU A 95 18.65 6.24 -15.84
N GLU A 96 18.71 5.31 -16.79
CA GLU A 96 19.55 5.47 -17.97
C GLU A 96 19.13 6.70 -18.81
N SER A 97 17.84 6.89 -19.01
CA SER A 97 17.29 8.07 -19.70
C SER A 97 17.68 9.37 -18.97
N TRP A 98 17.56 9.41 -17.65
CA TRP A 98 17.98 10.53 -16.83
C TRP A 98 19.48 10.82 -16.99
N ASN A 99 20.32 9.81 -16.86
CA ASN A 99 21.77 9.94 -16.97
C ASN A 99 22.21 10.47 -18.35
N ASN A 100 21.45 10.17 -19.42
CA ASN A 100 21.73 10.69 -20.76
C ASN A 100 21.36 12.18 -20.93
N LEU A 101 20.43 12.70 -20.13
CA LEU A 101 20.14 14.14 -20.10
C LEU A 101 21.22 14.97 -19.38
N PHE A 102 22.00 14.34 -18.53
CA PHE A 102 23.06 15.02 -17.75
C PHE A 102 24.46 14.98 -18.39
N LYS A 103 24.60 14.31 -19.54
CA LYS A 103 25.84 14.31 -20.33
C LYS A 103 25.86 15.47 -21.31
#